data_cb16d5438cd685fb6770279b184e0a93
#
_entry.id   cb16d5438cd685fb6770279b184e0a93
#
_cell.length_a   1.000
_cell.length_b   1.000
_cell.length_c   1.000
_cell.angle_alpha   90.00
_cell.angle_beta   90.00
_cell.angle_gamma   90.00
#
_symmetry.space_group_name_H-M   'P 1'
#
loop_
_entity.id
_entity.type
_entity.pdbx_description
1 polymer ?
#
loop_
_entity_poly.entity_id
_entity_poly.type
_entity_poly.pdbx_seq_one_letter_code
_entity_poly.pdbx_strand_id
1 'polypeptide(L)'
;MPDIRSRFVDVDGVRTHYLEAGEGPVVVLLHSGEFGGAAEISWEFTLPALAERFRVVAPDWLGFGRTDKVFDFANGRARVYRHMRRFFEVMAIDAADFIGNSMGGSNLARIAATRPVIFPIRSLVLCSGGGSTPETDERKTLLAYDGTPDAMVALLNAMLHDPKWGNDAGYVSRRQEMATMPGAWECAAAARFKSPASAPKGSGFGAADATKYENIAVPTLVVAGAEDRLREPGYAED
;
A
#
# COMPACT_ATOMS: atom_id res chain seq x y z
N MET A 1 -1.10 -2.53 26.19
CA MET A 1 -0.99 -2.33 24.74
C MET A 1 -1.81 -1.11 24.38
N PRO A 2 -1.40 -0.26 23.43
CA PRO A 2 -2.18 0.88 23.02
C PRO A 2 -3.56 0.43 22.49
N ASP A 3 -4.59 1.25 22.74
CA ASP A 3 -5.96 1.01 22.27
C ASP A 3 -6.03 1.33 20.77
N ILE A 4 -6.01 0.28 19.93
CA ILE A 4 -6.09 0.42 18.47
C ILE A 4 -7.55 0.49 18.08
N ARG A 5 -7.97 1.60 17.51
CA ARG A 5 -9.35 1.86 17.11
C ARG A 5 -9.50 1.72 15.60
N SER A 6 -10.42 0.83 15.19
CA SER A 6 -10.89 0.71 13.81
C SER A 6 -12.03 1.72 13.60
N ARG A 7 -11.83 2.65 12.66
CA ARG A 7 -12.73 3.78 12.44
C ARG A 7 -13.07 3.97 10.97
N PHE A 8 -14.13 4.70 10.73
CA PHE A 8 -14.53 5.13 9.39
C PHE A 8 -14.76 6.64 9.38
N VAL A 9 -14.44 7.25 8.24
CA VAL A 9 -14.75 8.64 7.93
C VAL A 9 -15.27 8.73 6.50
N ASP A 10 -16.20 9.64 6.26
CA ASP A 10 -16.63 9.97 4.89
C ASP A 10 -15.63 10.94 4.25
N VAL A 11 -15.14 10.57 3.08
CA VAL A 11 -14.23 11.39 2.28
C VAL A 11 -14.86 11.62 0.92
N ASP A 12 -15.57 12.73 0.76
CA ASP A 12 -16.25 13.12 -0.47
C ASP A 12 -17.20 12.00 -0.99
N GLY A 13 -17.98 11.40 -0.08
CA GLY A 13 -18.95 10.32 -0.36
C GLY A 13 -18.33 8.92 -0.42
N VAL A 14 -17.05 8.77 -0.08
CA VAL A 14 -16.37 7.46 0.04
C VAL A 14 -16.19 7.11 1.52
N ARG A 15 -16.78 6.01 1.96
CA ARG A 15 -16.60 5.50 3.31
C ARG A 15 -15.20 4.91 3.45
N THR A 16 -14.33 5.65 4.13
CA THR A 16 -12.89 5.36 4.25
C THR A 16 -12.58 4.80 5.62
N HIS A 17 -12.01 3.60 5.65
CA HIS A 17 -11.56 2.95 6.86
C HIS A 17 -10.13 3.35 7.20
N TYR A 18 -9.84 3.46 8.51
CA TYR A 18 -8.50 3.63 9.04
C TYR A 18 -8.37 3.06 10.45
N LEU A 19 -7.16 2.67 10.81
CA LEU A 19 -6.79 2.38 12.19
C LEU A 19 -6.15 3.63 12.81
N GLU A 20 -6.44 3.85 14.09
CA GLU A 20 -5.85 4.95 14.85
C GLU A 20 -5.46 4.48 16.25
N ALA A 21 -4.28 4.86 16.72
CA ALA A 21 -3.81 4.59 18.07
C ALA A 21 -2.78 5.61 18.52
N GLY A 22 -2.61 5.74 19.86
CA GLY A 22 -1.59 6.60 20.48
C GLY A 22 -1.91 8.10 20.38
N GLU A 23 -0.98 8.90 20.88
CA GLU A 23 -1.05 10.35 20.91
C GLU A 23 0.33 10.96 20.57
N GLY A 24 0.37 12.25 20.25
CA GLY A 24 1.62 12.95 19.92
C GLY A 24 1.79 13.31 18.44
N PRO A 25 3.03 13.42 17.94
CA PRO A 25 3.30 13.70 16.53
C PRO A 25 2.67 12.64 15.62
N VAL A 26 2.13 13.08 14.47
CA VAL A 26 1.42 12.16 13.57
C VAL A 26 2.39 11.33 12.74
N VAL A 27 2.15 10.01 12.72
CA VAL A 27 2.76 9.05 11.79
C VAL A 27 1.65 8.42 10.96
N VAL A 28 1.78 8.48 9.64
CA VAL A 28 0.84 7.85 8.68
C VAL A 28 1.47 6.58 8.11
N LEU A 29 0.72 5.47 8.16
CA LEU A 29 1.16 4.17 7.65
C LEU A 29 0.35 3.80 6.40
N LEU A 30 1.02 3.65 5.25
CA LEU A 30 0.39 3.32 3.97
C LEU A 30 0.75 1.90 3.53
N HIS A 31 -0.25 1.02 3.49
CA HIS A 31 -0.10 -0.41 3.26
C HIS A 31 0.24 -0.78 1.80
N SER A 32 0.63 -2.02 1.59
CA SER A 32 0.92 -2.67 0.31
C SER A 32 -0.35 -2.93 -0.53
N GLY A 33 -0.16 -3.27 -1.80
CA GLY A 33 -1.26 -3.32 -2.79
C GLY A 33 -1.55 -4.70 -3.38
N GLU A 34 -1.16 -5.77 -2.70
CA GLU A 34 -1.49 -7.14 -3.09
C GLU A 34 -2.95 -7.49 -2.72
N PHE A 35 -3.43 -8.61 -3.25
CA PHE A 35 -4.71 -9.16 -2.84
C PHE A 35 -4.75 -9.41 -1.32
N GLY A 36 -5.79 -8.93 -0.65
CA GLY A 36 -5.88 -8.94 0.80
C GLY A 36 -5.04 -7.89 1.52
N GLY A 37 -4.42 -6.95 0.80
CA GLY A 37 -3.72 -5.81 1.39
C GLY A 37 -4.67 -4.91 2.17
N ALA A 38 -4.30 -4.60 3.43
CA ALA A 38 -5.06 -3.74 4.32
C ALA A 38 -4.14 -3.19 5.42
N ALA A 39 -4.54 -2.10 6.05
CA ALA A 39 -3.80 -1.51 7.16
C ALA A 39 -3.64 -2.49 8.33
N GLU A 40 -4.70 -3.21 8.69
CA GLU A 40 -4.69 -4.18 9.79
C GLU A 40 -3.77 -5.38 9.56
N ILE A 41 -3.50 -5.73 8.31
CA ILE A 41 -2.60 -6.82 7.95
C ILE A 41 -1.15 -6.32 7.87
N SER A 42 -0.93 -5.21 7.17
CA SER A 42 0.42 -4.72 6.90
C SER A 42 1.11 -4.17 8.15
N TRP A 43 0.35 -3.67 9.12
CA TRP A 43 0.87 -2.91 10.24
C TRP A 43 0.59 -3.53 11.61
N GLU A 44 0.13 -4.80 11.67
CA GLU A 44 -0.27 -5.46 12.93
C GLU A 44 0.83 -5.45 14.01
N PHE A 45 2.11 -5.51 13.61
CA PHE A 45 3.25 -5.49 14.54
C PHE A 45 3.86 -4.10 14.72
N THR A 46 3.81 -3.26 13.70
CA THR A 46 4.47 -1.95 13.71
C THR A 46 3.61 -0.88 14.37
N LEU A 47 2.30 -0.89 14.11
CA LEU A 47 1.38 0.11 14.62
C LEU A 47 1.37 0.16 16.16
N PRO A 48 1.26 -0.97 16.89
CA PRO A 48 1.28 -0.94 18.37
C PRO A 48 2.56 -0.34 18.94
N ALA A 49 3.72 -0.66 18.36
CA ALA A 49 5.01 -0.15 18.82
C ALA A 49 5.16 1.36 18.60
N LEU A 50 4.73 1.85 17.44
CA LEU A 50 4.76 3.29 17.14
C LEU A 50 3.76 4.08 18.00
N ALA A 51 2.61 3.50 18.31
CA ALA A 51 1.57 4.13 19.11
C ALA A 51 1.95 4.40 20.57
N GLU A 52 3.07 3.86 21.03
CA GLU A 52 3.64 4.21 22.36
C GLU A 52 4.16 5.66 22.42
N ARG A 53 4.47 6.27 21.26
CA ARG A 53 5.11 7.59 21.18
C ARG A 53 4.47 8.55 20.19
N PHE A 54 3.62 8.02 19.28
CA PHE A 54 3.07 8.77 18.17
C PHE A 54 1.56 8.58 18.07
N ARG A 55 0.87 9.57 17.54
CA ARG A 55 -0.47 9.35 17.00
C ARG A 55 -0.31 8.68 15.65
N VAL A 56 -0.62 7.39 15.59
CA VAL A 56 -0.52 6.59 14.37
C VAL A 56 -1.87 6.55 13.66
N VAL A 57 -1.87 6.85 12.37
CA VAL A 57 -3.04 6.79 11.49
C VAL A 57 -2.72 5.90 10.30
N ALA A 58 -3.43 4.80 10.14
CA ALA A 58 -3.20 3.83 9.08
C ALA A 58 -4.48 3.64 8.24
N PRO A 59 -4.69 4.46 7.18
CA PRO A 59 -5.85 4.33 6.30
C PRO A 59 -5.70 3.14 5.35
N ASP A 60 -6.82 2.53 5.00
CA ASP A 60 -6.90 1.66 3.84
C ASP A 60 -6.99 2.49 2.57
N TRP A 61 -6.19 2.13 1.55
CA TRP A 61 -6.28 2.74 0.23
C TRP A 61 -7.68 2.54 -0.38
N LEU A 62 -8.10 3.50 -1.21
CA LEU A 62 -9.32 3.37 -2.00
C LEU A 62 -9.31 2.04 -2.78
N GLY A 63 -10.36 1.24 -2.61
CA GLY A 63 -10.47 -0.09 -3.21
C GLY A 63 -9.88 -1.24 -2.39
N PHE A 64 -9.20 -0.95 -1.27
CA PHE A 64 -8.56 -1.96 -0.41
C PHE A 64 -9.18 -2.03 0.98
N GLY A 65 -8.81 -3.08 1.72
CA GLY A 65 -9.22 -3.28 3.11
C GLY A 65 -10.71 -3.11 3.31
N ARG A 66 -11.10 -2.27 4.26
CA ARG A 66 -12.52 -1.96 4.58
C ARG A 66 -12.99 -0.63 3.98
N THR A 67 -12.13 0.09 3.26
CA THR A 67 -12.51 1.26 2.46
C THR A 67 -13.36 0.84 1.26
N ASP A 68 -14.29 1.69 0.83
CA ASP A 68 -15.19 1.43 -0.30
C ASP A 68 -14.43 0.98 -1.56
N LYS A 69 -15.04 0.06 -2.28
CA LYS A 69 -14.50 -0.58 -3.48
C LYS A 69 -14.83 0.24 -4.72
N VAL A 70 -13.98 1.22 -5.00
CA VAL A 70 -14.10 2.12 -6.15
C VAL A 70 -12.84 2.06 -6.98
N PHE A 71 -12.97 1.87 -8.29
CA PHE A 71 -11.87 1.93 -9.24
C PHE A 71 -12.21 2.85 -10.42
N ASP A 72 -11.30 3.75 -10.76
CA ASP A 72 -11.42 4.65 -11.91
C ASP A 72 -10.54 4.15 -13.06
N PHE A 73 -11.15 3.57 -14.08
CA PHE A 73 -10.44 3.02 -15.24
C PHE A 73 -9.76 4.10 -16.10
N ALA A 74 -10.23 5.34 -16.05
CA ALA A 74 -9.64 6.45 -16.81
C ALA A 74 -8.42 7.05 -16.10
N ASN A 75 -8.51 7.22 -14.76
CA ASN A 75 -7.49 7.94 -13.96
C ASN A 75 -7.20 7.25 -12.61
N GLY A 76 -7.11 5.93 -12.58
CA GLY A 76 -7.04 5.12 -11.36
C GLY A 76 -6.07 5.65 -10.31
N ARG A 77 -4.79 5.85 -10.69
CA ARG A 77 -3.76 6.36 -9.77
C ARG A 77 -4.09 7.78 -9.27
N ALA A 78 -4.48 8.67 -10.16
CA ALA A 78 -4.83 10.05 -9.78
C ALA A 78 -6.06 10.09 -8.85
N ARG A 79 -7.03 9.19 -9.05
CA ARG A 79 -8.19 9.04 -8.16
C ARG A 79 -7.76 8.61 -6.75
N VAL A 80 -6.90 7.60 -6.65
CA VAL A 80 -6.38 7.11 -5.37
C VAL A 80 -5.61 8.20 -4.62
N TYR A 81 -4.74 8.94 -5.31
CA TYR A 81 -3.96 10.02 -4.70
C TYR A 81 -4.85 11.18 -4.22
N ARG A 82 -5.81 11.59 -5.04
CA ARG A 82 -6.77 12.64 -4.68
C ARG A 82 -7.60 12.25 -3.46
N HIS A 83 -8.11 11.01 -3.43
CA HIS A 83 -8.86 10.50 -2.30
C HIS A 83 -8.04 10.52 -1.01
N MET A 84 -6.80 10.01 -1.05
CA MET A 84 -5.93 9.99 0.13
C MET A 84 -5.54 11.40 0.59
N ARG A 85 -5.27 12.32 -0.34
CA ARG A 85 -5.07 13.74 -0.01
C ARG A 85 -6.29 14.31 0.74
N ARG A 86 -7.50 14.06 0.23
CA ARG A 86 -8.74 14.52 0.87
C ARG A 86 -8.94 13.88 2.24
N PHE A 87 -8.56 12.62 2.40
CA PHE A 87 -8.55 11.96 3.71
C PHE A 87 -7.70 12.76 4.71
N PHE A 88 -6.47 13.16 4.37
CA PHE A 88 -5.64 13.96 5.27
C PHE A 88 -6.25 15.31 5.60
N GLU A 89 -6.87 15.98 4.63
CA GLU A 89 -7.57 17.25 4.86
C GLU A 89 -8.76 17.07 5.82
N VAL A 90 -9.59 16.03 5.63
CA VAL A 90 -10.72 15.72 6.52
C VAL A 90 -10.26 15.37 7.94
N MET A 91 -9.12 14.68 8.06
CA MET A 91 -8.52 14.30 9.35
C MET A 91 -7.71 15.42 10.00
N ALA A 92 -7.65 16.62 9.40
CA ALA A 92 -6.85 17.77 9.84
C ALA A 92 -5.36 17.37 10.08
N ILE A 93 -4.79 16.58 9.15
CA ILE A 93 -3.39 16.20 9.17
C ILE A 93 -2.62 17.14 8.23
N ASP A 94 -2.03 18.19 8.81
CA ASP A 94 -1.30 19.22 8.06
C ASP A 94 0.19 18.92 7.90
N ALA A 95 0.75 18.04 8.73
CA ALA A 95 2.13 17.55 8.64
C ALA A 95 2.25 16.18 9.34
N ALA A 96 2.91 15.21 8.71
CA ALA A 96 3.14 13.89 9.27
C ALA A 96 4.44 13.26 8.77
N ASP A 97 4.97 12.31 9.52
CA ASP A 97 5.95 11.35 9.05
C ASP A 97 5.21 10.20 8.36
N PHE A 98 5.69 9.78 7.21
CA PHE A 98 5.02 8.75 6.42
C PHE A 98 5.87 7.49 6.32
N ILE A 99 5.25 6.34 6.56
CA ILE A 99 5.86 5.04 6.34
C ILE A 99 5.00 4.31 5.30
N GLY A 100 5.61 3.89 4.20
CA GLY A 100 4.91 3.16 3.15
C GLY A 100 5.56 1.82 2.84
N ASN A 101 4.74 0.77 2.75
CA ASN A 101 5.21 -0.54 2.37
C ASN A 101 4.83 -0.84 0.91
N SER A 102 5.77 -1.35 0.12
CA SER A 102 5.57 -1.81 -1.26
C SER A 102 4.85 -0.76 -2.11
N MET A 103 3.59 -0.97 -2.51
CA MET A 103 2.78 0.02 -3.22
C MET A 103 2.69 1.35 -2.45
N GLY A 104 2.51 1.30 -1.13
CA GLY A 104 2.49 2.49 -0.26
C GLY A 104 3.79 3.28 -0.35
N GLY A 105 4.95 2.61 -0.27
CA GLY A 105 6.25 3.22 -0.43
C GLY A 105 6.49 3.78 -1.83
N SER A 106 6.14 3.02 -2.86
CA SER A 106 6.27 3.46 -4.26
C SER A 106 5.38 4.67 -4.58
N ASN A 107 4.18 4.73 -4.01
CA ASN A 107 3.29 5.89 -4.15
C ASN A 107 3.84 7.11 -3.41
N LEU A 108 4.37 6.93 -2.19
CA LEU A 108 5.01 8.00 -1.44
C LEU A 108 6.21 8.59 -2.18
N ALA A 109 7.09 7.75 -2.72
CA ALA A 109 8.24 8.20 -3.51
C ALA A 109 7.80 9.07 -4.70
N ARG A 110 6.82 8.58 -5.49
CA ARG A 110 6.29 9.33 -6.64
C ARG A 110 5.65 10.66 -6.23
N ILE A 111 4.88 10.67 -5.15
CA ILE A 111 4.20 11.88 -4.66
C ILE A 111 5.24 12.90 -4.16
N ALA A 112 6.22 12.46 -3.39
CA ALA A 112 7.29 13.33 -2.87
C ALA A 112 8.20 13.89 -3.97
N ALA A 113 8.39 13.13 -5.06
CA ALA A 113 9.17 13.55 -6.22
C ALA A 113 8.40 14.47 -7.19
N THR A 114 7.09 14.61 -7.03
CA THR A 114 6.23 15.43 -7.92
C THR A 114 6.01 16.83 -7.33
N ARG A 115 5.88 17.84 -8.18
CA ARG A 115 5.58 19.21 -7.76
C ARG A 115 4.22 19.68 -8.32
N PRO A 116 3.38 20.30 -7.49
CA PRO A 116 3.51 20.44 -6.04
C PRO A 116 3.36 19.08 -5.33
N VAL A 117 4.01 18.92 -4.17
CA VAL A 117 3.79 17.76 -3.29
C VAL A 117 2.39 17.85 -2.71
N ILE A 118 1.58 16.83 -2.93
CA ILE A 118 0.14 16.85 -2.60
C ILE A 118 -0.19 16.23 -1.23
N PHE A 119 0.75 15.55 -0.58
CA PHE A 119 0.59 15.01 0.77
C PHE A 119 1.38 15.86 1.78
N PRO A 120 0.94 15.93 3.04
CA PRO A 120 1.59 16.74 4.07
C PRO A 120 2.83 16.05 4.65
N ILE A 121 3.82 15.76 3.81
CA ILE A 121 4.99 14.94 4.14
C ILE A 121 6.04 15.76 4.88
N ARG A 122 6.43 15.34 6.10
CA ARG A 122 7.54 15.84 6.87
C ARG A 122 8.80 14.99 6.70
N SER A 123 8.65 13.67 6.74
CA SER A 123 9.71 12.69 6.45
C SER A 123 9.13 11.42 5.86
N LEU A 124 9.97 10.57 5.29
CA LEU A 124 9.58 9.32 4.62
C LEU A 124 10.36 8.11 5.14
N VAL A 125 9.66 6.99 5.26
CA VAL A 125 10.26 5.65 5.31
C VAL A 125 9.63 4.82 4.19
N LEU A 126 10.45 4.34 3.27
CA LEU A 126 10.05 3.55 2.12
C LEU A 126 10.47 2.09 2.34
N CYS A 127 9.52 1.22 2.74
CA CYS A 127 9.80 -0.18 2.99
C CYS A 127 9.47 -1.00 1.74
N SER A 128 10.45 -1.68 1.15
CA SER A 128 10.29 -2.46 -0.10
C SER A 128 9.52 -1.71 -1.19
N GLY A 129 9.69 -0.38 -1.23
CA GLY A 129 8.99 0.55 -2.12
C GLY A 129 9.94 1.44 -2.92
N GLY A 130 9.48 1.97 -4.04
CA GLY A 130 10.32 2.71 -5.00
C GLY A 130 11.00 1.77 -5.99
N GLY A 131 11.86 2.32 -6.85
CA GLY A 131 12.60 1.59 -7.87
C GLY A 131 11.75 0.95 -8.97
N SER A 132 12.41 0.26 -9.89
CA SER A 132 11.77 -0.52 -10.94
C SER A 132 10.94 -1.68 -10.37
N THR A 133 10.01 -2.16 -11.17
CA THR A 133 9.15 -3.29 -10.80
C THR A 133 9.38 -4.41 -11.81
N PRO A 134 10.35 -5.33 -11.54
CA PRO A 134 10.73 -6.37 -12.49
C PRO A 134 9.60 -7.38 -12.72
N GLU A 135 9.66 -8.08 -13.85
CA GLU A 135 8.85 -9.27 -14.11
C GLU A 135 9.54 -10.49 -13.49
N THR A 136 9.05 -10.95 -12.34
CA THR A 136 9.54 -12.17 -11.67
C THR A 136 8.45 -13.24 -11.64
N ASP A 137 8.84 -14.49 -11.39
CA ASP A 137 7.87 -15.58 -11.26
C ASP A 137 7.03 -15.44 -9.99
N GLU A 138 7.61 -14.92 -8.91
CA GLU A 138 6.89 -14.56 -7.70
C GLU A 138 5.80 -13.52 -7.98
N ARG A 139 6.10 -12.52 -8.80
CA ARG A 139 5.13 -11.50 -9.18
C ARG A 139 4.02 -12.07 -10.06
N LYS A 140 4.33 -12.99 -10.97
CA LYS A 140 3.32 -13.73 -11.73
C LYS A 140 2.41 -14.53 -10.81
N THR A 141 2.98 -15.17 -9.78
CA THR A 141 2.21 -15.90 -8.75
C THR A 141 1.27 -14.97 -7.99
N LEU A 142 1.73 -13.79 -7.57
CA LEU A 142 0.85 -12.79 -6.94
C LEU A 142 -0.33 -12.41 -7.85
N LEU A 143 -0.05 -12.22 -9.15
CA LEU A 143 -1.06 -11.81 -10.12
C LEU A 143 -2.03 -12.93 -10.50
N ALA A 144 -1.65 -14.18 -10.30
CA ALA A 144 -2.47 -15.35 -10.59
C ALA A 144 -3.50 -15.69 -9.50
N TYR A 145 -3.56 -14.89 -8.41
CA TYR A 145 -4.54 -15.10 -7.34
C TYR A 145 -5.98 -15.10 -7.88
N ASP A 146 -6.68 -16.20 -7.66
CA ASP A 146 -8.01 -16.50 -8.20
C ASP A 146 -9.15 -16.48 -7.16
N GLY A 147 -8.84 -16.10 -5.91
CA GLY A 147 -9.81 -16.07 -4.81
C GLY A 147 -9.83 -17.33 -3.97
N THR A 148 -9.04 -18.36 -4.28
CA THR A 148 -8.98 -19.59 -3.48
C THR A 148 -7.98 -19.47 -2.32
N PRO A 149 -8.19 -20.24 -1.21
CA PRO A 149 -7.22 -20.30 -0.12
C PRO A 149 -5.84 -20.82 -0.56
N ASP A 150 -5.78 -21.79 -1.46
CA ASP A 150 -4.52 -22.33 -1.97
C ASP A 150 -3.74 -21.28 -2.76
N ALA A 151 -4.43 -20.47 -3.55
CA ALA A 151 -3.81 -19.34 -4.25
C ALA A 151 -3.35 -18.26 -3.26
N MET A 152 -4.02 -18.07 -2.11
CA MET A 152 -3.54 -17.17 -1.06
C MET A 152 -2.26 -17.69 -0.41
N VAL A 153 -2.16 -18.98 -0.13
CA VAL A 153 -0.92 -19.60 0.37
C VAL A 153 0.22 -19.42 -0.63
N ALA A 154 -0.03 -19.68 -1.92
CA ALA A 154 0.96 -19.46 -2.98
C ALA A 154 1.43 -18.01 -3.05
N LEU A 155 0.48 -17.05 -2.98
CA LEU A 155 0.76 -15.62 -2.94
C LEU A 155 1.66 -15.24 -1.74
N LEU A 156 1.34 -15.72 -0.54
CA LEU A 156 2.12 -15.46 0.66
C LEU A 156 3.55 -16.00 0.56
N ASN A 157 3.70 -17.23 0.09
CA ASN A 157 5.01 -17.86 -0.09
C ASN A 157 5.86 -17.18 -1.19
N ALA A 158 5.23 -16.58 -2.18
CA ALA A 158 5.92 -15.79 -3.19
C ALA A 158 6.36 -14.41 -2.67
N MET A 159 5.58 -13.82 -1.75
CA MET A 159 5.78 -12.45 -1.28
C MET A 159 6.65 -12.37 -0.02
N LEU A 160 6.55 -13.34 0.88
CA LEU A 160 7.20 -13.32 2.18
C LEU A 160 8.36 -14.32 2.20
N HIS A 161 9.51 -13.89 2.74
CA HIS A 161 10.69 -14.76 2.82
C HIS A 161 10.47 -15.94 3.80
N ASP A 162 9.87 -15.68 4.96
CA ASP A 162 9.60 -16.70 5.98
C ASP A 162 8.33 -17.49 5.63
N PRO A 163 8.44 -18.78 5.29
CA PRO A 163 7.30 -19.61 4.90
C PRO A 163 6.28 -19.84 6.02
N LYS A 164 6.60 -19.48 7.27
CA LYS A 164 5.65 -19.60 8.38
C LYS A 164 4.34 -18.90 8.10
N TRP A 165 4.35 -17.79 7.38
CA TRP A 165 3.15 -17.01 7.08
C TRP A 165 2.18 -17.73 6.15
N GLY A 166 2.68 -18.45 5.14
CA GLY A 166 1.87 -19.31 4.29
C GLY A 166 1.38 -20.57 5.00
N ASN A 167 2.05 -20.97 6.10
CA ASN A 167 1.68 -22.13 6.92
C ASN A 167 0.79 -21.77 8.11
N ASP A 168 0.64 -20.49 8.44
CA ASP A 168 -0.28 -20.01 9.49
C ASP A 168 -1.70 -19.88 8.92
N ALA A 169 -2.54 -20.87 9.22
CA ALA A 169 -3.92 -20.90 8.75
C ALA A 169 -4.74 -19.68 9.21
N GLY A 170 -4.45 -19.13 10.38
CA GLY A 170 -5.11 -17.92 10.89
C GLY A 170 -4.72 -16.69 10.07
N TYR A 171 -3.45 -16.54 9.75
CA TYR A 171 -2.96 -15.45 8.91
C TYR A 171 -3.49 -15.54 7.48
N VAL A 172 -3.45 -16.75 6.88
CA VAL A 172 -4.02 -17.03 5.56
C VAL A 172 -5.51 -16.67 5.53
N SER A 173 -6.28 -17.10 6.55
CA SER A 173 -7.73 -16.84 6.64
C SER A 173 -8.04 -15.35 6.71
N ARG A 174 -7.32 -14.57 7.53
CA ARG A 174 -7.52 -13.12 7.64
C ARG A 174 -7.24 -12.40 6.32
N ARG A 175 -6.17 -12.78 5.63
CA ARG A 175 -5.85 -12.20 4.31
C ARG A 175 -6.87 -12.60 3.25
N GLN A 176 -7.30 -13.86 3.26
CA GLN A 176 -8.34 -14.37 2.38
C GLN A 176 -9.65 -13.61 2.57
N GLU A 177 -10.06 -13.36 3.81
CA GLU A 177 -11.25 -12.55 4.13
C GLU A 177 -11.16 -11.16 3.50
N MET A 178 -10.03 -10.47 3.66
CA MET A 178 -9.83 -9.14 3.06
C MET A 178 -9.85 -9.19 1.53
N ALA A 179 -9.26 -10.23 0.93
CA ALA A 179 -9.15 -10.37 -0.51
C ALA A 179 -10.49 -10.71 -1.19
N THR A 180 -11.39 -11.37 -0.46
CA THR A 180 -12.70 -11.83 -0.97
C THR A 180 -13.87 -10.99 -0.49
N MET A 181 -13.65 -9.89 0.23
CA MET A 181 -14.69 -8.90 0.48
C MET A 181 -15.34 -8.45 -0.83
N PRO A 182 -16.65 -8.18 -0.86
CA PRO A 182 -17.34 -7.76 -2.09
C PRO A 182 -16.63 -6.61 -2.80
N GLY A 183 -16.21 -6.81 -4.05
CA GLY A 183 -15.48 -5.84 -4.87
C GLY A 183 -13.97 -5.74 -4.61
N ALA A 184 -13.41 -6.42 -3.60
CA ALA A 184 -12.00 -6.31 -3.25
C ALA A 184 -11.10 -6.94 -4.32
N TRP A 185 -11.47 -8.13 -4.82
CA TRP A 185 -10.74 -8.79 -5.88
C TRP A 185 -10.75 -7.96 -7.16
N GLU A 186 -11.93 -7.46 -7.55
CA GLU A 186 -12.12 -6.64 -8.74
C GLU A 186 -11.30 -5.34 -8.67
N CYS A 187 -11.29 -4.66 -7.53
CA CYS A 187 -10.49 -3.44 -7.36
C CYS A 187 -8.99 -3.72 -7.42
N ALA A 188 -8.50 -4.77 -6.74
CA ALA A 188 -7.09 -5.14 -6.78
C ALA A 188 -6.66 -5.62 -8.18
N ALA A 189 -7.54 -6.32 -8.90
CA ALA A 189 -7.32 -6.77 -10.27
C ALA A 189 -7.47 -5.66 -11.31
N ALA A 190 -8.24 -4.62 -11.03
CA ALA A 190 -8.67 -3.60 -11.99
C ALA A 190 -7.51 -2.85 -12.66
N ALA A 191 -6.37 -2.69 -11.97
CA ALA A 191 -5.18 -2.07 -12.55
C ALA A 191 -4.64 -2.83 -13.79
N ARG A 192 -5.00 -4.10 -13.95
CA ARG A 192 -4.63 -4.97 -15.07
C ARG A 192 -5.65 -4.98 -16.20
N PHE A 193 -6.88 -4.57 -15.91
CA PHE A 193 -7.92 -4.47 -16.92
C PHE A 193 -7.72 -3.20 -17.75
N LYS A 194 -7.91 -3.35 -19.06
CA LYS A 194 -7.84 -2.21 -19.99
C LYS A 194 -9.22 -1.60 -20.13
N SER A 195 -9.31 -0.28 -20.02
CA SER A 195 -10.52 0.42 -20.44
C SER A 195 -10.73 0.17 -21.95
N PRO A 196 -11.94 -0.17 -22.39
CA PRO A 196 -12.23 -0.27 -23.83
C PRO A 196 -11.91 1.00 -24.64
N ALA A 197 -11.91 2.16 -23.95
CA ALA A 197 -11.59 3.47 -24.55
C ALA A 197 -10.10 3.83 -24.49
N SER A 198 -9.26 3.00 -23.86
CA SER A 198 -7.83 3.30 -23.69
C SER A 198 -6.98 2.55 -24.70
N ALA A 199 -5.98 3.24 -25.26
CA ALA A 199 -4.93 2.56 -26.02
C ALA A 199 -4.25 1.47 -25.14
N PRO A 200 -3.73 0.37 -25.75
CA PRO A 200 -3.01 -0.65 -25.02
C PRO A 200 -1.82 -0.02 -24.27
N LYS A 201 -1.90 0.07 -22.95
CA LYS A 201 -0.75 0.37 -22.10
C LYS A 201 -0.10 -0.95 -21.75
N GLY A 202 1.24 -1.01 -21.76
CA GLY A 202 1.98 -2.17 -21.27
C GLY A 202 1.56 -2.54 -19.84
N SER A 203 1.94 -3.73 -19.38
CA SER A 203 1.62 -4.24 -18.04
C SER A 203 2.06 -3.29 -16.89
N GLY A 204 2.98 -2.38 -17.16
CA GLY A 204 3.63 -1.52 -16.18
C GLY A 204 4.75 -2.22 -15.41
N PHE A 205 4.87 -3.55 -15.56
CA PHE A 205 6.01 -4.32 -15.04
C PHE A 205 7.12 -4.38 -16.08
N GLY A 206 8.37 -4.45 -15.61
CA GLY A 206 9.55 -4.42 -16.48
C GLY A 206 9.88 -3.03 -17.05
N ALA A 207 9.05 -2.03 -16.82
CA ALA A 207 9.36 -0.66 -17.22
C ALA A 207 10.31 -0.01 -16.20
N ALA A 208 11.24 0.82 -16.69
CA ALA A 208 12.09 1.64 -15.84
C ALA A 208 11.25 2.54 -14.92
N ASP A 209 11.70 2.75 -13.70
CA ASP A 209 11.06 3.70 -12.79
C ASP A 209 11.34 5.12 -13.29
N ALA A 210 10.26 5.85 -13.57
CA ALA A 210 10.33 7.24 -14.01
C ALA A 210 10.29 8.24 -12.84
N THR A 211 10.38 7.77 -11.62
CA THR A 211 10.38 8.63 -10.41
C THR A 211 11.68 9.42 -10.35
N LYS A 212 11.58 10.73 -10.25
CA LYS A 212 12.72 11.64 -10.11
C LYS A 212 13.10 11.78 -8.64
N TYR A 213 13.83 10.80 -8.11
CA TYR A 213 14.19 10.74 -6.68
C TYR A 213 14.97 11.97 -6.21
N GLU A 214 15.75 12.59 -7.09
CA GLU A 214 16.47 13.84 -6.83
C GLU A 214 15.57 15.03 -6.46
N ASN A 215 14.27 14.92 -6.76
CA ASN A 215 13.28 15.92 -6.36
C ASN A 215 12.74 15.73 -4.94
N ILE A 216 13.03 14.62 -4.27
CA ILE A 216 12.57 14.40 -2.90
C ILE A 216 13.37 15.31 -1.96
N ALA A 217 12.71 16.29 -1.36
CA ALA A 217 13.33 17.33 -0.54
C ALA A 217 13.16 17.12 0.98
N VAL A 218 12.63 15.97 1.39
CA VAL A 218 12.40 15.63 2.81
C VAL A 218 13.34 14.50 3.24
N PRO A 219 13.69 14.41 4.54
CA PRO A 219 14.44 13.28 5.06
C PRO A 219 13.78 11.96 4.68
N THR A 220 14.54 11.05 4.08
CA THR A 220 14.02 9.79 3.54
C THR A 220 14.92 8.63 3.96
N LEU A 221 14.31 7.59 4.54
CA LEU A 221 14.94 6.31 4.81
C LEU A 221 14.36 5.27 3.85
N VAL A 222 15.23 4.52 3.18
CA VAL A 222 14.85 3.36 2.38
C VAL A 222 15.20 2.08 3.15
N VAL A 223 14.23 1.18 3.26
CA VAL A 223 14.38 -0.13 3.90
C VAL A 223 14.11 -1.20 2.86
N ALA A 224 15.16 -1.91 2.45
CA ALA A 224 15.10 -3.01 1.50
C ALA A 224 15.24 -4.36 2.21
N GLY A 225 14.44 -5.34 1.78
CA GLY A 225 14.62 -6.73 2.20
C GLY A 225 15.74 -7.37 1.39
N ALA A 226 16.74 -7.97 2.06
CA ALA A 226 17.83 -8.67 1.38
C ALA A 226 17.34 -9.88 0.55
N GLU A 227 16.23 -10.48 0.96
CA GLU A 227 15.59 -11.64 0.32
C GLU A 227 14.30 -11.26 -0.42
N ASP A 228 14.16 -9.99 -0.82
CA ASP A 228 12.99 -9.51 -1.55
C ASP A 228 13.01 -9.98 -3.02
N ARG A 229 12.26 -11.05 -3.30
CA ARG A 229 12.16 -11.66 -4.64
C ARG A 229 11.24 -10.88 -5.61
N LEU A 230 10.59 -9.82 -5.13
CA LEU A 230 9.74 -8.95 -5.95
C LEU A 230 10.50 -7.72 -6.47
N ARG A 231 11.77 -7.58 -6.12
CA ARG A 231 12.65 -6.46 -6.48
C ARG A 231 13.93 -6.95 -7.12
N GLU A 232 14.59 -6.09 -7.86
CA GLU A 232 15.95 -6.35 -8.30
C GLU A 232 16.90 -6.30 -7.09
N PRO A 233 17.89 -7.21 -6.99
CA PRO A 233 18.92 -7.12 -5.96
C PRO A 233 19.60 -5.75 -5.98
N GLY A 234 19.77 -5.14 -4.81
CA GLY A 234 20.43 -3.84 -4.68
C GLY A 234 19.61 -2.62 -5.10
N TYR A 235 18.33 -2.77 -5.45
CA TYR A 235 17.49 -1.67 -5.97
C TYR A 235 17.42 -0.42 -5.08
N ALA A 236 17.81 -0.53 -3.83
CA ALA A 236 17.83 0.58 -2.87
C ALA A 236 19.20 1.21 -2.68
N GLU A 237 20.23 0.74 -3.40
CA GLU A 237 21.61 1.21 -3.34
C GLU A 237 21.93 2.21 -4.47
N ASP A 238 21.14 2.20 -5.56
CA ASP A 238 21.22 3.09 -6.72
C ASP A 238 20.38 4.37 -6.52
#